data_34815ad8ce78ff84cd0a664756b66c13
#
_entry.id   34815ad8ce78ff84cd0a664756b66c13
#
_cell.length_a   1.000
_cell.length_b   1.000
_cell.length_c   1.000
_cell.angle_alpha   90.00
_cell.angle_beta   90.00
_cell.angle_gamma   90.00
#
_symmetry.space_group_name_H-M   'P 1'
#
loop_
_entity.id
_entity.type
_entity.pdbx_description
1 polymer ?
#
loop_
_entity_poly.entity_id
_entity_poly.type
_entity_poly.pdbx_seq_one_letter_code
_entity_poly.pdbx_strand_id
1 'polypeptide(L)'
;LGLTEYWFRYGVTEVFVDISDEVRVEKLSTAYSNVRYDYSVISKIFDGVAEGESIAIIFDYASNREVDLLKSLIAEVEARGFEKNKLKLLTSSWRINSKILEEELGEVLKPYRGCIVYPWSEDKTEYSGVMVSRSIIDSQVRIYLSSILPHGVLGYPSIGDSLRLSGWVGNGLVRDDDCWLKLRDELNLMGICIVGDGVYSGYLYEFEDECLRDAERKYTVKIKDEADIILVDCGGWPWDSTLEDSLHVVNLMCGGVKDGGLIGLISECREGLGSNVFIKALFSHSFEEDSLGVKALKRVADLLGRKKLALVTAIPRSILEKTLHSKGFDTVQDLLTYGFRMYSKQALVRIVDGLAWLTK
;
A
#
# COMPACT_ATOMS: atom_id res chain seq x y z
N LEU A 1 39.05 -0.64 -8.23
CA LEU A 1 37.91 -1.02 -7.37
C LEU A 1 36.65 -0.70 -8.12
N GLY A 2 35.81 -1.71 -8.38
CA GLY A 2 34.51 -1.52 -9.01
C GLY A 2 33.54 -0.87 -8.05
N LEU A 3 32.58 -0.14 -8.60
CA LEU A 3 31.43 0.42 -7.90
C LEU A 3 30.17 -0.11 -8.56
N THR A 4 29.20 -0.53 -7.77
CA THR A 4 27.87 -0.93 -8.23
C THR A 4 26.85 0.09 -7.78
N GLU A 5 26.06 0.60 -8.71
CA GLU A 5 24.98 1.55 -8.44
C GLU A 5 23.72 0.80 -8.03
N TYR A 6 23.06 1.31 -6.96
CA TYR A 6 21.76 0.84 -6.50
C TYR A 6 20.77 1.99 -6.48
N TRP A 7 19.64 1.81 -7.15
CA TRP A 7 18.64 2.84 -7.36
C TRP A 7 17.44 2.62 -6.46
N PHE A 8 16.85 3.72 -5.99
CA PHE A 8 15.67 3.75 -5.13
C PHE A 8 14.67 4.76 -5.66
N ARG A 9 13.40 4.45 -5.56
CA ARG A 9 12.33 5.38 -5.88
C ARG A 9 12.24 6.47 -4.81
N TYR A 10 12.07 7.72 -5.24
CA TYR A 10 12.04 8.89 -4.38
C TYR A 10 11.12 9.95 -4.99
N GLY A 11 9.89 10.07 -4.48
CA GLY A 11 8.86 10.87 -5.11
C GLY A 11 8.61 10.44 -6.56
N VAL A 12 8.64 11.39 -7.46
CA VAL A 12 8.49 11.17 -8.91
C VAL A 12 9.81 10.86 -9.63
N THR A 13 10.90 10.70 -8.89
CA THR A 13 12.26 10.47 -9.42
C THR A 13 12.87 9.20 -8.82
N GLU A 14 14.14 8.97 -9.15
CA GLU A 14 14.97 7.95 -8.52
C GLU A 14 16.25 8.60 -7.96
N VAL A 15 16.74 8.06 -6.87
CA VAL A 15 18.03 8.40 -6.26
C VAL A 15 18.87 7.15 -6.17
N PHE A 16 20.19 7.29 -6.15
CA PHE A 16 21.10 6.15 -6.15
C PHE A 16 22.18 6.25 -5.07
N VAL A 17 22.85 5.13 -4.87
CA VAL A 17 24.05 5.01 -4.05
C VAL A 17 25.07 4.13 -4.76
N ASP A 18 26.35 4.57 -4.70
CA ASP A 18 27.49 3.79 -5.17
C ASP A 18 28.07 2.97 -4.02
N ILE A 19 28.13 1.67 -4.21
CA ILE A 19 28.70 0.74 -3.22
C ILE A 19 29.90 0.02 -3.83
N SER A 20 31.02 0.03 -3.14
CA SER A 20 32.20 -0.71 -3.55
C SER A 20 31.92 -2.21 -3.57
N ASP A 21 32.42 -2.92 -4.60
CA ASP A 21 32.28 -4.37 -4.75
C ASP A 21 32.93 -5.17 -3.59
N GLU A 22 33.74 -4.50 -2.75
CA GLU A 22 34.29 -5.11 -1.54
C GLU A 22 33.30 -5.18 -0.37
N VAL A 23 32.19 -4.43 -0.44
CA VAL A 23 31.13 -4.44 0.56
C VAL A 23 30.23 -5.65 0.33
N ARG A 24 29.90 -6.36 1.39
CA ARG A 24 28.93 -7.46 1.32
C ARG A 24 27.52 -6.89 1.16
N VAL A 25 26.98 -6.91 -0.07
CA VAL A 25 25.62 -6.45 -0.39
C VAL A 25 24.73 -7.65 -0.73
N GLU A 26 23.53 -7.64 -0.18
CA GLU A 26 22.45 -8.56 -0.54
C GLU A 26 21.27 -7.74 -1.08
N LYS A 27 20.91 -7.93 -2.35
CA LYS A 27 19.73 -7.32 -2.94
C LYS A 27 18.57 -8.28 -2.84
N LEU A 28 17.47 -7.83 -2.21
CA LEU A 28 16.18 -8.49 -2.17
C LEU A 28 15.21 -7.69 -3.06
N SER A 29 14.69 -8.33 -4.08
CA SER A 29 13.68 -7.76 -4.95
C SER A 29 12.43 -8.63 -4.84
N THR A 30 11.33 -8.04 -4.43
CA THR A 30 10.04 -8.69 -4.62
C THR A 30 9.65 -8.50 -6.08
N ALA A 31 9.25 -9.58 -6.73
CA ALA A 31 8.99 -9.62 -8.15
C ALA A 31 7.85 -8.70 -8.59
N TYR A 32 8.12 -7.39 -8.63
CA TYR A 32 7.34 -6.44 -9.43
C TYR A 32 7.82 -6.52 -10.89
N SER A 33 7.70 -7.69 -11.50
CA SER A 33 7.95 -7.81 -12.94
C SER A 33 6.84 -7.05 -13.68
N ASN A 34 7.21 -6.48 -14.84
CA ASN A 34 6.25 -5.94 -15.81
C ASN A 34 5.37 -7.08 -16.33
N VAL A 35 4.34 -7.45 -15.60
CA VAL A 35 3.43 -8.50 -15.98
C VAL A 35 2.49 -7.98 -17.03
N ARG A 36 2.42 -8.66 -18.16
CA ARG A 36 1.32 -8.49 -19.10
C ARG A 36 0.12 -9.22 -18.53
N TYR A 37 -0.91 -8.47 -18.18
CA TYR A 37 -2.17 -9.05 -17.73
C TYR A 37 -2.86 -9.77 -18.88
N ASP A 38 -3.39 -10.95 -18.59
CA ASP A 38 -4.37 -11.55 -19.45
C ASP A 38 -5.72 -10.84 -19.22
N TYR A 39 -6.04 -9.91 -20.12
CA TYR A 39 -7.29 -9.16 -20.06
C TYR A 39 -8.54 -10.03 -20.24
N SER A 40 -8.40 -11.31 -20.58
CA SER A 40 -9.53 -12.26 -20.63
C SER A 40 -10.23 -12.42 -19.29
N VAL A 41 -9.53 -12.13 -18.17
CA VAL A 41 -10.12 -12.14 -16.82
C VAL A 41 -11.24 -11.10 -16.67
N ILE A 42 -11.16 -9.98 -17.42
CA ILE A 42 -12.18 -8.93 -17.39
C ILE A 42 -13.45 -9.43 -18.07
N SER A 43 -13.35 -10.00 -19.25
CA SER A 43 -14.51 -10.51 -19.99
C SER A 43 -15.26 -11.58 -19.19
N LYS A 44 -14.53 -12.45 -18.48
CA LYS A 44 -15.12 -13.51 -17.65
C LYS A 44 -15.98 -12.98 -16.50
N ILE A 45 -15.60 -11.83 -15.90
CA ILE A 45 -16.40 -11.22 -14.82
C ILE A 45 -17.80 -10.83 -15.31
N PHE A 46 -17.94 -10.50 -16.59
CA PHE A 46 -19.23 -10.13 -17.18
C PHE A 46 -20.00 -11.33 -17.76
N ASP A 47 -19.46 -12.53 -17.63
CA ASP A 47 -20.21 -13.73 -18.05
C ASP A 47 -21.45 -13.90 -17.17
N GLY A 48 -22.63 -13.82 -17.78
CA GLY A 48 -23.92 -13.88 -17.07
C GLY A 48 -24.47 -12.55 -16.58
N VAL A 49 -23.74 -11.42 -16.75
CA VAL A 49 -24.26 -10.08 -16.47
C VAL A 49 -25.19 -9.64 -17.61
N ALA A 50 -26.43 -9.30 -17.28
CA ALA A 50 -27.43 -8.90 -18.26
C ALA A 50 -27.31 -7.42 -18.66
N GLU A 51 -27.62 -7.13 -19.92
CA GLU A 51 -27.75 -5.77 -20.40
C GLU A 51 -28.81 -5.00 -19.58
N GLY A 52 -28.47 -3.79 -19.14
CA GLY A 52 -29.37 -2.93 -18.39
C GLY A 52 -29.29 -3.07 -16.88
N GLU A 53 -28.46 -3.98 -16.34
CA GLU A 53 -28.14 -4.03 -14.90
C GLU A 53 -27.34 -2.80 -14.45
N SER A 54 -27.52 -2.43 -13.17
CA SER A 54 -26.71 -1.40 -12.53
C SER A 54 -25.39 -1.99 -12.02
N ILE A 55 -24.28 -1.30 -12.28
CA ILE A 55 -22.92 -1.75 -11.95
C ILE A 55 -22.29 -0.80 -10.96
N ALA A 56 -21.72 -1.35 -9.87
CA ALA A 56 -20.78 -0.65 -8.99
C ALA A 56 -19.38 -1.26 -9.19
N ILE A 57 -18.44 -0.45 -9.64
CA ILE A 57 -17.01 -0.79 -9.64
C ILE A 57 -16.40 -0.14 -8.41
N ILE A 58 -15.95 -0.95 -7.46
CA ILE A 58 -15.31 -0.52 -6.22
C ILE A 58 -13.80 -0.60 -6.47
N PHE A 59 -13.21 0.55 -6.72
CA PHE A 59 -11.80 0.68 -7.04
C PHE A 59 -11.03 1.17 -5.81
N ASP A 60 -10.23 0.28 -5.21
CA ASP A 60 -9.35 0.61 -4.10
C ASP A 60 -7.92 0.74 -4.63
N TYR A 61 -7.47 1.99 -4.78
CA TYR A 61 -6.17 2.31 -5.36
C TYR A 61 -5.04 1.89 -4.41
N ALA A 62 -4.31 0.88 -4.78
CA ALA A 62 -3.17 0.36 -4.04
C ALA A 62 -1.86 0.42 -4.86
N SER A 63 -1.94 0.49 -6.20
CA SER A 63 -0.79 0.64 -7.10
C SER A 63 -1.21 1.17 -8.47
N ASN A 64 -0.26 1.68 -9.26
CA ASN A 64 -0.54 2.14 -10.64
C ASN A 64 -0.99 1.01 -11.58
N ARG A 65 -0.81 -0.22 -11.17
CA ARG A 65 -1.14 -1.41 -11.97
C ARG A 65 -2.66 -1.60 -12.11
N GLU A 66 -3.42 -1.25 -11.07
CA GLU A 66 -4.87 -1.34 -11.11
C GLU A 66 -5.50 -0.33 -12.05
N VAL A 67 -4.82 0.80 -12.31
CA VAL A 67 -5.35 1.87 -13.19
C VAL A 67 -5.58 1.37 -14.61
N ASP A 68 -4.68 0.55 -15.15
CA ASP A 68 -4.83 -0.01 -16.49
C ASP A 68 -5.93 -1.08 -16.54
N LEU A 69 -6.08 -1.86 -15.49
CA LEU A 69 -7.20 -2.79 -15.36
C LEU A 69 -8.54 -2.04 -15.19
N LEU A 70 -8.57 -0.94 -14.45
CA LEU A 70 -9.76 -0.09 -14.33
C LEU A 70 -10.18 0.46 -15.70
N LYS A 71 -9.23 0.99 -16.49
CA LYS A 71 -9.50 1.46 -17.85
C LYS A 71 -10.10 0.36 -18.72
N SER A 72 -9.52 -0.84 -18.65
CA SER A 72 -10.00 -1.99 -19.43
C SER A 72 -11.36 -2.49 -18.96
N LEU A 73 -11.61 -2.47 -17.64
CA LEU A 73 -12.91 -2.81 -17.07
C LEU A 73 -14.00 -1.82 -17.51
N ILE A 74 -13.71 -0.53 -17.50
CA ILE A 74 -14.63 0.51 -17.98
C ILE A 74 -14.88 0.36 -19.49
N ALA A 75 -13.83 0.08 -20.28
CA ALA A 75 -13.98 -0.15 -21.71
C ALA A 75 -14.86 -1.36 -22.03
N GLU A 76 -14.79 -2.44 -21.22
CA GLU A 76 -15.66 -3.61 -21.37
C GLU A 76 -17.12 -3.27 -21.03
N VAL A 77 -17.36 -2.47 -19.97
CA VAL A 77 -18.70 -1.96 -19.63
C VAL A 77 -19.29 -1.17 -20.79
N GLU A 78 -18.51 -0.28 -21.42
CA GLU A 78 -18.97 0.49 -22.59
C GLU A 78 -19.22 -0.40 -23.83
N ALA A 79 -18.31 -1.35 -24.11
CA ALA A 79 -18.44 -2.26 -25.25
C ALA A 79 -19.69 -3.14 -25.18
N ARG A 80 -20.16 -3.46 -23.97
CA ARG A 80 -21.39 -4.22 -23.72
C ARG A 80 -22.65 -3.36 -23.70
N GLY A 81 -22.53 -2.04 -23.95
CA GLY A 81 -23.68 -1.16 -24.07
C GLY A 81 -24.33 -0.74 -22.75
N PHE A 82 -23.65 -0.91 -21.62
CA PHE A 82 -24.18 -0.44 -20.34
C PHE A 82 -24.34 1.08 -20.32
N GLU A 83 -25.48 1.54 -19.82
CA GLU A 83 -25.79 2.96 -19.70
C GLU A 83 -24.95 3.61 -18.62
N LYS A 84 -24.35 4.77 -18.92
CA LYS A 84 -23.50 5.52 -17.94
C LYS A 84 -24.23 5.90 -16.65
N ASN A 85 -25.55 6.14 -16.70
CA ASN A 85 -26.35 6.46 -15.54
C ASN A 85 -26.57 5.26 -14.58
N LYS A 86 -26.27 4.06 -15.03
CA LYS A 86 -26.29 2.81 -14.24
C LYS A 86 -24.90 2.38 -13.76
N LEU A 87 -23.85 3.09 -14.14
CA LEU A 87 -22.49 2.86 -13.69
C LEU A 87 -22.17 3.76 -12.51
N LYS A 88 -21.66 3.18 -11.44
CA LYS A 88 -21.08 3.87 -10.29
C LYS A 88 -19.62 3.45 -10.12
N LEU A 89 -18.72 4.43 -10.06
CA LEU A 89 -17.30 4.23 -9.82
C LEU A 89 -16.99 4.67 -8.38
N LEU A 90 -16.91 3.71 -7.49
CA LEU A 90 -16.63 3.91 -6.07
C LEU A 90 -15.11 3.92 -5.90
N THR A 91 -14.52 5.12 -5.89
CA THR A 91 -13.08 5.29 -5.84
C THR A 91 -12.60 5.61 -4.42
N SER A 92 -11.61 4.90 -3.97
CA SER A 92 -11.00 5.10 -2.66
C SER A 92 -9.54 4.69 -2.63
N SER A 93 -8.84 5.12 -1.61
CA SER A 93 -7.63 4.51 -1.11
C SER A 93 -7.51 4.82 0.37
N TRP A 94 -7.20 3.81 1.16
CA TRP A 94 -6.86 4.00 2.57
C TRP A 94 -5.35 4.18 2.78
N ARG A 95 -4.57 4.07 1.69
CA ARG A 95 -3.10 4.16 1.69
C ARG A 95 -2.57 5.56 1.41
N ILE A 96 -3.34 6.38 0.68
CA ILE A 96 -3.02 7.77 0.31
C ILE A 96 -4.21 8.68 0.59
N ASN A 97 -3.95 9.97 0.77
CA ASN A 97 -5.05 10.91 1.02
C ASN A 97 -5.91 11.14 -0.24
N SER A 98 -7.16 11.59 -0.03
CA SER A 98 -8.15 11.76 -1.09
C SER A 98 -7.74 12.75 -2.18
N LYS A 99 -7.00 13.80 -1.84
CA LYS A 99 -6.53 14.79 -2.81
C LYS A 99 -5.54 14.19 -3.80
N ILE A 100 -4.58 13.39 -3.29
CA ILE A 100 -3.62 12.67 -4.12
C ILE A 100 -4.34 11.65 -5.00
N LEU A 101 -5.32 10.92 -4.45
CA LEU A 101 -6.14 10.00 -5.21
C LEU A 101 -6.88 10.69 -6.38
N GLU A 102 -7.48 11.85 -6.14
CA GLU A 102 -8.15 12.65 -7.17
C GLU A 102 -7.18 13.14 -8.25
N GLU A 103 -5.96 13.52 -7.88
CA GLU A 103 -4.91 13.92 -8.82
C GLU A 103 -4.46 12.74 -9.69
N GLU A 104 -4.17 11.58 -9.09
CA GLU A 104 -3.72 10.37 -9.80
C GLU A 104 -4.77 9.81 -10.76
N LEU A 105 -6.03 9.83 -10.38
CA LEU A 105 -7.13 9.28 -11.19
C LEU A 105 -7.81 10.32 -12.08
N GLY A 106 -7.51 11.61 -11.91
CA GLY A 106 -8.26 12.71 -12.52
C GLY A 106 -8.42 12.60 -14.04
N GLU A 107 -7.35 12.29 -14.77
CA GLU A 107 -7.41 12.15 -16.22
C GLU A 107 -8.15 10.87 -16.66
N VAL A 108 -7.97 9.76 -15.93
CA VAL A 108 -8.64 8.49 -16.23
C VAL A 108 -10.14 8.57 -16.02
N LEU A 109 -10.56 9.22 -14.94
CA LEU A 109 -11.97 9.31 -14.53
C LEU A 109 -12.69 10.54 -15.08
N LYS A 110 -11.99 11.46 -15.75
CA LYS A 110 -12.57 12.69 -16.33
C LYS A 110 -13.82 12.45 -17.19
N PRO A 111 -13.88 11.42 -18.05
CA PRO A 111 -15.08 11.12 -18.84
C PRO A 111 -16.26 10.62 -18.01
N TYR A 112 -16.01 10.19 -16.76
CA TYR A 112 -16.96 9.51 -15.88
C TYR A 112 -17.29 10.32 -14.62
N ARG A 113 -17.00 11.62 -14.58
CA ARG A 113 -17.19 12.49 -13.40
C ARG A 113 -18.56 12.36 -12.76
N GLY A 114 -19.62 12.17 -13.57
CA GLY A 114 -21.00 11.97 -13.06
C GLY A 114 -21.27 10.59 -12.45
N CYS A 115 -20.35 9.63 -12.63
CA CYS A 115 -20.47 8.27 -12.11
C CYS A 115 -19.61 8.05 -10.84
N ILE A 116 -18.74 9.02 -10.51
CA ILE A 116 -17.78 8.86 -9.40
C ILE A 116 -18.50 9.08 -8.08
N VAL A 117 -18.25 8.16 -7.14
CA VAL A 117 -18.73 8.21 -5.76
C VAL A 117 -17.54 8.10 -4.83
N TYR A 118 -17.51 8.92 -3.79
CA TYR A 118 -16.48 8.89 -2.76
C TYR A 118 -17.08 8.48 -1.42
N PRO A 119 -16.32 7.78 -0.54
CA PRO A 119 -16.84 7.26 0.73
C PRO A 119 -17.40 8.34 1.67
N TRP A 120 -16.82 9.54 1.62
CA TRP A 120 -17.24 10.68 2.46
C TRP A 120 -18.49 11.41 1.95
N SER A 121 -18.89 11.18 0.70
CA SER A 121 -20.09 11.77 0.07
C SER A 121 -21.27 10.80 0.00
N GLU A 122 -21.11 9.57 0.51
CA GLU A 122 -22.04 8.47 0.32
C GLU A 122 -22.85 8.17 1.59
N ASP A 123 -24.15 8.02 1.43
CA ASP A 123 -25.01 7.52 2.47
C ASP A 123 -24.77 6.02 2.71
N LYS A 124 -24.81 5.61 3.97
CA LYS A 124 -24.73 4.22 4.36
C LYS A 124 -26.05 3.72 4.91
N THR A 125 -26.32 2.47 4.68
CA THR A 125 -27.49 1.77 5.24
C THR A 125 -27.02 0.51 5.97
N GLU A 126 -27.81 0.11 6.96
CA GLU A 126 -27.55 -1.15 7.66
C GLU A 126 -27.93 -2.34 6.75
N TYR A 127 -27.00 -3.26 6.57
CA TYR A 127 -27.18 -4.51 5.84
C TYR A 127 -26.48 -5.63 6.60
N SER A 128 -27.23 -6.67 6.97
CA SER A 128 -26.72 -7.81 7.75
C SER A 128 -25.95 -7.44 9.02
N GLY A 129 -26.36 -6.36 9.70
CA GLY A 129 -25.71 -5.88 10.93
C GLY A 129 -24.48 -4.96 10.70
N VAL A 130 -24.19 -4.61 9.45
CA VAL A 130 -23.05 -3.77 9.06
C VAL A 130 -23.54 -2.55 8.28
N MET A 131 -22.93 -1.39 8.53
CA MET A 131 -23.19 -0.19 7.73
C MET A 131 -22.46 -0.30 6.40
N VAL A 132 -23.18 -0.28 5.29
CA VAL A 132 -22.64 -0.43 3.93
C VAL A 132 -23.08 0.74 3.07
N SER A 133 -22.22 1.20 2.16
CA SER A 133 -22.55 2.21 1.15
C SER A 133 -23.78 1.81 0.36
N ARG A 134 -24.73 2.74 0.21
CA ARG A 134 -25.94 2.51 -0.60
C ARG A 134 -25.61 2.16 -2.04
N SER A 135 -24.59 2.78 -2.61
CA SER A 135 -24.17 2.47 -3.97
C SER A 135 -23.75 1.01 -4.16
N ILE A 136 -23.20 0.38 -3.13
CA ILE A 136 -22.90 -1.05 -3.15
C ILE A 136 -24.18 -1.87 -3.06
N ILE A 137 -25.08 -1.54 -2.13
CA ILE A 137 -26.32 -2.30 -1.90
C ILE A 137 -27.25 -2.20 -3.10
N ASP A 138 -27.45 -0.99 -3.64
CA ASP A 138 -28.43 -0.72 -4.70
C ASP A 138 -27.98 -1.22 -6.08
N SER A 139 -26.70 -1.51 -6.28
CA SER A 139 -26.21 -2.06 -7.55
C SER A 139 -26.49 -3.55 -7.67
N GLN A 140 -26.83 -4.01 -8.88
CA GLN A 140 -27.08 -5.42 -9.18
C GLN A 140 -25.76 -6.19 -9.35
N VAL A 141 -24.81 -5.56 -10.02
CA VAL A 141 -23.45 -6.09 -10.23
C VAL A 141 -22.45 -5.28 -9.41
N ARG A 142 -21.58 -5.96 -8.67
CA ARG A 142 -20.59 -5.36 -7.80
C ARG A 142 -19.24 -5.97 -8.09
N ILE A 143 -18.29 -5.13 -8.54
CA ILE A 143 -16.94 -5.56 -8.91
C ILE A 143 -15.93 -4.80 -8.07
N TYR A 144 -15.16 -5.52 -7.28
CA TYR A 144 -14.03 -4.98 -6.53
C TYR A 144 -12.74 -5.11 -7.33
N LEU A 145 -11.95 -4.05 -7.39
CA LEU A 145 -10.65 -4.02 -8.06
C LEU A 145 -9.59 -3.43 -7.15
N SER A 146 -8.56 -4.20 -6.83
CA SER A 146 -7.41 -3.75 -6.05
C SER A 146 -6.24 -4.73 -6.11
N SER A 147 -5.15 -4.42 -5.39
CA SER A 147 -4.03 -5.32 -5.11
C SER A 147 -3.91 -5.63 -3.63
N ILE A 148 -3.51 -6.85 -3.30
CA ILE A 148 -3.09 -7.19 -1.94
C ILE A 148 -1.59 -6.96 -1.82
N LEU A 149 -1.23 -6.01 -0.98
CA LEU A 149 0.15 -5.62 -0.69
C LEU A 149 0.42 -5.70 0.82
N PRO A 150 1.64 -6.04 1.24
CA PRO A 150 1.98 -6.08 2.66
C PRO A 150 1.88 -4.68 3.29
N HIS A 151 1.44 -4.64 4.53
CA HIS A 151 1.37 -3.42 5.32
C HIS A 151 1.93 -3.66 6.73
N GLY A 152 2.86 -2.86 7.16
CA GLY A 152 3.62 -3.04 8.39
C GLY A 152 2.80 -3.02 9.70
N VAL A 153 1.51 -2.67 9.63
CA VAL A 153 0.57 -2.72 10.76
C VAL A 153 -0.44 -3.86 10.61
N LEU A 154 -0.97 -4.04 9.42
CA LEU A 154 -2.08 -4.98 9.16
C LEU A 154 -1.62 -6.37 8.73
N GLY A 155 -0.38 -6.51 8.29
CA GLY A 155 0.05 -7.73 7.61
C GLY A 155 -0.37 -7.73 6.16
N TYR A 156 -1.14 -8.72 5.77
CA TYR A 156 -1.80 -8.81 4.46
C TYR A 156 -3.28 -8.48 4.65
N PRO A 157 -3.70 -7.22 4.36
CA PRO A 157 -5.09 -6.84 4.54
C PRO A 157 -5.99 -7.59 3.58
N SER A 158 -7.09 -8.11 4.09
CA SER A 158 -8.15 -8.69 3.29
C SER A 158 -8.90 -7.62 2.48
N ILE A 159 -9.71 -8.04 1.53
CA ILE A 159 -10.60 -7.15 0.79
C ILE A 159 -11.60 -6.48 1.75
N GLY A 160 -12.08 -7.22 2.75
CA GLY A 160 -12.92 -6.67 3.81
C GLY A 160 -12.23 -5.60 4.64
N ASP A 161 -10.94 -5.78 4.98
CA ASP A 161 -10.15 -4.74 5.64
C ASP A 161 -10.04 -3.48 4.77
N SER A 162 -9.76 -3.64 3.48
CA SER A 162 -9.66 -2.54 2.54
C SER A 162 -10.97 -1.77 2.41
N LEU A 163 -12.11 -2.46 2.29
CA LEU A 163 -13.44 -1.82 2.21
C LEU A 163 -13.79 -1.05 3.49
N ARG A 164 -13.43 -1.57 4.67
CA ARG A 164 -13.63 -0.87 5.95
C ARG A 164 -12.73 0.35 6.08
N LEU A 165 -11.44 0.20 5.78
CA LEU A 165 -10.46 1.29 5.88
C LEU A 165 -10.74 2.41 4.89
N SER A 166 -11.22 2.07 3.69
CA SER A 166 -11.66 3.01 2.67
C SER A 166 -13.01 3.66 2.99
N GLY A 167 -13.69 3.20 4.03
CA GLY A 167 -14.96 3.78 4.47
C GLY A 167 -16.19 3.32 3.69
N TRP A 168 -16.13 2.27 2.88
CA TRP A 168 -17.29 1.72 2.18
C TRP A 168 -18.16 0.85 3.06
N VAL A 169 -17.55 0.17 4.03
CA VAL A 169 -18.22 -0.75 4.95
C VAL A 169 -17.86 -0.41 6.39
N GLY A 170 -18.85 -0.34 7.26
CA GLY A 170 -18.70 -0.16 8.70
C GLY A 170 -18.06 1.15 9.14
N ASN A 171 -17.77 1.23 10.43
CA ASN A 171 -16.99 2.30 11.06
C ASN A 171 -15.81 1.67 11.78
N GLY A 172 -14.59 1.83 11.23
CA GLY A 172 -13.35 1.56 11.96
C GLY A 172 -12.73 0.17 11.81
N LEU A 173 -11.65 -0.04 12.56
CA LEU A 173 -10.73 -1.18 12.51
C LEU A 173 -11.22 -2.42 13.28
N VAL A 174 -12.51 -2.55 13.58
CA VAL A 174 -13.03 -3.73 14.31
C VAL A 174 -13.05 -4.90 13.32
N ARG A 175 -12.16 -5.86 13.53
CA ARG A 175 -12.18 -7.15 12.85
C ARG A 175 -13.36 -7.95 13.37
N ASP A 176 -14.43 -7.96 12.59
CA ASP A 176 -15.48 -8.97 12.69
C ASP A 176 -15.46 -9.74 11.37
N ASP A 177 -14.64 -10.77 11.33
CA ASP A 177 -14.42 -11.58 10.14
C ASP A 177 -15.70 -12.28 9.73
N ASP A 178 -16.56 -12.70 10.69
CA ASP A 178 -17.83 -13.36 10.42
C ASP A 178 -18.83 -12.45 9.69
N CYS A 179 -18.89 -11.17 10.11
CA CYS A 179 -19.73 -10.17 9.42
C CYS A 179 -19.25 -9.90 7.99
N TRP A 180 -17.93 -9.86 7.77
CA TRP A 180 -17.39 -9.70 6.41
C TRP A 180 -17.73 -10.88 5.51
N LEU A 181 -17.47 -12.09 5.96
CA LEU A 181 -17.74 -13.30 5.18
C LEU A 181 -19.21 -13.38 4.78
N LYS A 182 -20.11 -13.10 5.71
CA LYS A 182 -21.54 -13.06 5.44
C LYS A 182 -21.91 -11.98 4.42
N LEU A 183 -21.39 -10.76 4.58
CA LEU A 183 -21.65 -9.65 3.67
C LEU A 183 -21.16 -9.95 2.25
N ARG A 184 -19.93 -10.48 2.12
CA ARG A 184 -19.30 -10.88 0.85
C ARG A 184 -20.18 -11.87 0.08
N ASP A 185 -20.66 -12.89 0.79
CA ASP A 185 -21.43 -13.98 0.20
C ASP A 185 -22.86 -13.52 -0.16
N GLU A 186 -23.53 -12.78 0.74
CA GLU A 186 -24.88 -12.26 0.50
C GLU A 186 -24.95 -11.23 -0.64
N LEU A 187 -23.91 -10.40 -0.80
CA LEU A 187 -23.85 -9.40 -1.87
C LEU A 187 -23.33 -9.97 -3.20
N ASN A 188 -22.91 -11.23 -3.25
CA ASN A 188 -22.30 -11.84 -4.43
C ASN A 188 -21.23 -10.94 -5.04
N LEU A 189 -20.30 -10.47 -4.18
CA LEU A 189 -19.21 -9.60 -4.62
C LEU A 189 -18.29 -10.36 -5.58
N MET A 190 -18.13 -9.81 -6.76
CA MET A 190 -17.08 -10.23 -7.70
C MET A 190 -15.85 -9.37 -7.53
N GLY A 191 -14.70 -9.82 -8.01
CA GLY A 191 -13.50 -9.03 -7.92
C GLY A 191 -12.43 -9.39 -8.92
N ILE A 192 -11.52 -8.43 -9.09
CA ILE A 192 -10.21 -8.60 -9.72
C ILE A 192 -9.18 -8.19 -8.68
N CYS A 193 -8.31 -9.12 -8.33
CA CYS A 193 -7.27 -8.87 -7.34
C CYS A 193 -5.89 -9.18 -7.92
N ILE A 194 -4.95 -8.25 -7.73
CA ILE A 194 -3.57 -8.40 -8.17
C ILE A 194 -2.70 -8.80 -6.99
N VAL A 195 -1.90 -9.85 -7.17
CA VAL A 195 -0.91 -10.30 -6.18
C VAL A 195 0.40 -10.61 -6.90
N GLY A 196 1.42 -9.77 -6.70
CA GLY A 196 2.68 -9.93 -7.42
C GLY A 196 2.47 -9.92 -8.94
N ASP A 197 2.75 -11.02 -9.61
CA ASP A 197 2.55 -11.23 -11.04
C ASP A 197 1.21 -11.94 -11.38
N GLY A 198 0.44 -12.33 -10.38
CA GLY A 198 -0.84 -13.02 -10.54
C GLY A 198 -2.03 -12.07 -10.56
N VAL A 199 -3.07 -12.44 -11.30
CA VAL A 199 -4.38 -11.81 -11.30
C VAL A 199 -5.43 -12.87 -10.99
N TYR A 200 -6.25 -12.60 -9.98
CA TYR A 200 -7.36 -13.43 -9.56
C TYR A 200 -8.66 -12.73 -9.95
N SER A 201 -9.63 -13.46 -10.45
CA SER A 201 -10.93 -12.91 -10.82
C SER A 201 -12.04 -13.92 -10.63
N GLY A 202 -13.24 -13.44 -10.33
CA GLY A 202 -14.43 -14.26 -10.09
C GLY A 202 -15.22 -13.75 -8.88
N TYR A 203 -15.97 -14.62 -8.24
CA TYR A 203 -16.59 -14.28 -6.96
C TYR A 203 -15.55 -14.28 -5.84
N LEU A 204 -15.60 -13.27 -4.96
CA LEU A 204 -14.58 -13.11 -3.91
C LEU A 204 -14.50 -14.33 -2.98
N TYR A 205 -15.62 -14.97 -2.67
CA TYR A 205 -15.64 -16.16 -1.83
C TYR A 205 -14.90 -17.36 -2.44
N GLU A 206 -14.66 -17.36 -3.76
CA GLU A 206 -13.95 -18.45 -4.44
C GLU A 206 -12.43 -18.29 -4.35
N PHE A 207 -11.91 -17.07 -4.31
CA PHE A 207 -10.48 -16.85 -4.49
C PHE A 207 -9.78 -15.96 -3.42
N GLU A 208 -10.53 -15.24 -2.57
CA GLU A 208 -9.90 -14.26 -1.61
C GLU A 208 -8.86 -14.94 -0.70
N ASP A 209 -9.18 -16.12 -0.16
CA ASP A 209 -8.24 -16.85 0.70
C ASP A 209 -6.99 -17.32 -0.06
N GLU A 210 -7.11 -17.67 -1.33
CA GLU A 210 -5.96 -18.03 -2.17
C GLU A 210 -5.11 -16.80 -2.46
N CYS A 211 -5.71 -15.66 -2.76
CA CYS A 211 -5.03 -14.38 -2.91
C CYS A 211 -4.20 -14.02 -1.69
N LEU A 212 -4.77 -14.14 -0.49
CA LEU A 212 -4.06 -13.82 0.76
C LEU A 212 -2.87 -14.74 0.98
N ARG A 213 -3.04 -16.06 0.78
CA ARG A 213 -1.93 -17.03 0.87
C ARG A 213 -0.85 -16.78 -0.17
N ASP A 214 -1.24 -16.39 -1.40
CA ASP A 214 -0.27 -16.07 -2.45
C ASP A 214 0.48 -14.77 -2.15
N ALA A 215 -0.20 -13.77 -1.60
CA ALA A 215 0.42 -12.52 -1.16
C ALA A 215 1.45 -12.78 -0.06
N GLU A 216 1.09 -13.56 0.95
CA GLU A 216 2.03 -13.95 2.00
C GLU A 216 3.25 -14.69 1.42
N ARG A 217 3.04 -15.63 0.51
CA ARG A 217 4.12 -16.38 -0.14
C ARG A 217 5.05 -15.51 -0.99
N LYS A 218 4.48 -14.54 -1.74
CA LYS A 218 5.24 -13.70 -2.69
C LYS A 218 5.96 -12.55 -2.01
N TYR A 219 5.39 -11.99 -0.97
CA TYR A 219 5.93 -10.79 -0.32
C TYR A 219 6.65 -11.07 1.01
N THR A 220 6.45 -12.24 1.64
CA THR A 220 7.25 -12.61 2.82
C THR A 220 8.59 -13.19 2.38
N VAL A 221 9.65 -12.55 2.78
CA VAL A 221 11.02 -13.02 2.55
C VAL A 221 11.60 -13.53 3.86
N LYS A 222 11.82 -14.87 3.94
CA LYS A 222 12.54 -15.48 5.04
C LYS A 222 14.04 -15.21 4.88
N ILE A 223 14.62 -14.59 5.87
CA ILE A 223 16.04 -14.25 5.87
C ILE A 223 16.81 -15.21 6.76
N LYS A 224 18.01 -15.57 6.30
CA LYS A 224 18.92 -16.43 7.07
C LYS A 224 19.74 -15.62 8.07
N ASP A 225 20.31 -14.51 7.62
CA ASP A 225 21.16 -13.64 8.41
C ASP A 225 20.56 -12.24 8.49
N GLU A 226 20.47 -11.64 9.67
CA GLU A 226 20.09 -10.25 9.83
C GLU A 226 21.19 -9.31 9.33
N ALA A 227 20.81 -8.25 8.65
CA ALA A 227 21.74 -7.24 8.16
C ALA A 227 22.17 -6.24 9.25
N ASP A 228 23.33 -5.64 9.08
CA ASP A 228 23.79 -4.51 9.89
C ASP A 228 23.11 -3.23 9.42
N ILE A 229 22.88 -3.10 8.11
CA ILE A 229 22.25 -1.95 7.45
C ILE A 229 21.21 -2.48 6.46
N ILE A 230 19.98 -1.96 6.53
CA ILE A 230 18.96 -2.12 5.47
C ILE A 230 18.75 -0.76 4.83
N LEU A 231 18.74 -0.71 3.49
CA LEU A 231 18.26 0.42 2.71
C LEU A 231 16.98 0.02 1.98
N VAL A 232 15.93 0.82 2.13
CA VAL A 232 14.61 0.52 1.56
C VAL A 232 13.91 1.81 1.14
N ASP A 233 13.23 1.79 0.00
CA ASP A 233 12.30 2.83 -0.39
C ASP A 233 10.83 2.43 -0.11
N CYS A 234 9.92 3.41 -0.25
CA CYS A 234 8.49 3.21 -0.08
C CYS A 234 7.75 2.94 -1.38
N GLY A 235 8.48 2.83 -2.51
CA GLY A 235 7.87 2.68 -3.83
C GLY A 235 7.74 4.00 -4.62
N GLY A 236 8.20 5.14 -4.07
CA GLY A 236 8.08 6.47 -4.67
C GLY A 236 6.67 7.05 -4.59
N TRP A 237 6.42 8.12 -5.36
CA TRP A 237 5.11 8.76 -5.43
C TRP A 237 4.03 7.80 -5.95
N PRO A 238 2.81 7.77 -5.38
CA PRO A 238 2.36 8.60 -4.24
C PRO A 238 2.61 7.98 -2.84
N TRP A 239 3.27 6.82 -2.76
CA TRP A 239 3.42 6.01 -1.53
C TRP A 239 4.38 6.60 -0.50
N ASP A 240 5.24 7.52 -0.94
CA ASP A 240 6.18 8.26 -0.12
C ASP A 240 5.80 9.74 0.04
N SER A 241 4.53 10.09 -0.16
CA SER A 241 4.05 11.47 -0.13
C SER A 241 4.18 12.12 1.25
N THR A 242 3.94 11.37 2.31
CA THR A 242 4.07 11.84 3.70
C THR A 242 4.89 10.89 4.57
N LEU A 243 5.36 11.38 5.71
CA LEU A 243 6.01 10.54 6.71
C LEU A 243 5.03 9.48 7.27
N GLU A 244 3.77 9.85 7.47
CA GLU A 244 2.72 8.95 7.93
C GLU A 244 2.57 7.74 6.99
N ASP A 245 2.52 7.98 5.69
CA ASP A 245 2.37 6.92 4.68
C ASP A 245 3.61 6.02 4.62
N SER A 246 4.79 6.57 4.87
CA SER A 246 6.08 5.88 4.72
C SER A 246 6.46 4.98 5.91
N LEU A 247 6.04 5.33 7.13
CA LEU A 247 6.55 4.65 8.34
C LEU A 247 6.16 3.17 8.45
N HIS A 248 5.08 2.73 7.82
CA HIS A 248 4.73 1.31 7.85
C HIS A 248 5.80 0.42 7.21
N VAL A 249 6.59 0.95 6.25
CA VAL A 249 7.68 0.22 5.59
C VAL A 249 8.80 -0.15 6.57
N VAL A 250 9.10 0.73 7.53
CA VAL A 250 10.07 0.44 8.60
C VAL A 250 9.66 -0.83 9.38
N ASN A 251 8.37 -1.00 9.63
CA ASN A 251 7.85 -2.18 10.34
C ASN A 251 8.00 -3.47 9.53
N LEU A 252 7.94 -3.40 8.20
CA LEU A 252 8.17 -4.55 7.32
C LEU A 252 9.63 -5.01 7.35
N MET A 253 10.57 -4.08 7.61
CA MET A 253 12.02 -4.33 7.61
C MET A 253 12.54 -4.84 8.96
N CYS A 254 11.77 -4.73 10.03
CA CYS A 254 12.26 -4.94 11.39
C CYS A 254 12.80 -6.36 11.64
N GLY A 255 12.25 -7.39 10.99
CA GLY A 255 12.74 -8.77 11.08
C GLY A 255 14.06 -9.00 10.35
N GLY A 256 14.46 -8.08 9.45
CA GLY A 256 15.63 -8.20 8.58
C GLY A 256 16.91 -7.57 9.10
N VAL A 257 16.86 -6.79 10.18
CA VAL A 257 17.98 -6.02 10.71
C VAL A 257 18.30 -6.45 12.14
N LYS A 258 19.59 -6.51 12.48
CA LYS A 258 20.11 -6.87 13.82
C LYS A 258 19.62 -5.87 14.88
N ASP A 259 19.60 -6.30 16.13
CA ASP A 259 19.52 -5.36 17.25
C ASP A 259 20.75 -4.43 17.24
N GLY A 260 20.53 -3.14 17.41
CA GLY A 260 21.53 -2.11 17.20
C GLY A 260 21.79 -1.75 15.73
N GLY A 261 21.24 -2.49 14.76
CA GLY A 261 21.39 -2.23 13.32
C GLY A 261 20.58 -1.02 12.82
N LEU A 262 20.83 -0.61 11.59
CA LEU A 262 20.29 0.59 10.96
C LEU A 262 19.29 0.24 9.88
N ILE A 263 18.11 0.85 9.94
CA ILE A 263 17.15 0.93 8.82
C ILE A 263 17.29 2.31 8.19
N GLY A 264 17.70 2.38 6.94
CA GLY A 264 17.72 3.58 6.11
C GLY A 264 16.48 3.61 5.24
N LEU A 265 15.52 4.47 5.60
CA LEU A 265 14.29 4.69 4.83
C LEU A 265 14.53 5.81 3.81
N ILE A 266 14.22 5.52 2.53
CA ILE A 266 14.34 6.48 1.43
C ILE A 266 12.92 6.85 1.03
N SER A 267 12.53 8.11 1.33
CA SER A 267 11.17 8.59 1.16
C SER A 267 11.16 10.11 1.06
N GLU A 268 10.62 10.65 -0.03
CA GLU A 268 10.63 12.10 -0.26
C GLU A 268 9.84 12.85 0.81
N CYS A 269 8.66 12.37 1.17
CA CYS A 269 7.74 13.03 2.10
C CYS A 269 7.45 14.50 1.71
N ARG A 270 7.27 14.77 0.41
CA ARG A 270 7.11 16.16 -0.13
C ARG A 270 5.86 16.86 0.38
N GLU A 271 4.81 16.11 0.75
CA GLU A 271 3.58 16.65 1.34
C GLU A 271 3.68 16.79 2.88
N GLY A 272 4.86 16.51 3.44
CA GLY A 272 5.18 16.74 4.85
C GLY A 272 4.94 15.55 5.77
N LEU A 273 4.42 15.83 6.96
CA LEU A 273 4.35 14.83 8.02
C LEU A 273 3.14 13.90 7.91
N GLY A 274 2.02 14.36 7.35
CA GLY A 274 0.77 13.60 7.27
C GLY A 274 -0.41 14.28 7.95
N SER A 275 -1.36 13.51 8.45
CA SER A 275 -2.60 14.01 9.06
C SER A 275 -2.37 14.73 10.38
N ASN A 276 -3.31 15.61 10.77
CA ASN A 276 -3.25 16.32 12.05
C ASN A 276 -3.22 15.34 13.25
N VAL A 277 -3.89 14.21 13.14
CA VAL A 277 -3.88 13.15 14.16
C VAL A 277 -2.49 12.55 14.32
N PHE A 278 -1.86 12.22 13.19
CA PHE A 278 -0.50 11.71 13.17
C PHE A 278 0.52 12.74 13.70
N ILE A 279 0.43 14.00 13.24
CA ILE A 279 1.31 15.09 13.70
C ILE A 279 1.20 15.26 15.22
N LYS A 280 -0.03 15.28 15.76
CA LYS A 280 -0.25 15.36 17.20
C LYS A 280 0.44 14.20 17.93
N ALA A 281 0.22 12.97 17.48
CA ALA A 281 0.85 11.78 18.07
C ALA A 281 2.38 11.83 17.98
N LEU A 282 2.92 12.26 16.84
CA LEU A 282 4.36 12.37 16.58
C LEU A 282 5.05 13.33 17.55
N PHE A 283 4.45 14.49 17.85
CA PHE A 283 5.05 15.50 18.72
C PHE A 283 4.75 15.28 20.21
N SER A 284 3.60 14.68 20.55
CA SER A 284 3.23 14.42 21.94
C SER A 284 3.71 13.06 22.46
N HIS A 285 4.16 12.17 21.57
CA HIS A 285 4.42 10.76 21.87
C HIS A 285 3.22 10.04 22.54
N SER A 286 1.99 10.48 22.23
CA SER A 286 0.75 9.85 22.67
C SER A 286 0.15 9.05 21.50
N PHE A 287 -0.10 7.76 21.73
CA PHE A 287 -0.54 6.80 20.70
C PHE A 287 -1.95 6.27 20.99
N GLU A 288 -2.82 7.14 21.50
CA GLU A 288 -4.20 6.76 21.91
C GLU A 288 -5.17 6.69 20.71
N GLU A 289 -4.87 7.41 19.64
CA GLU A 289 -5.71 7.47 18.45
C GLU A 289 -5.63 6.18 17.62
N ASP A 290 -6.81 5.69 17.18
CA ASP A 290 -6.93 4.43 16.44
C ASP A 290 -6.76 4.62 14.91
N SER A 291 -5.71 5.32 14.47
CA SER A 291 -5.35 5.44 13.06
C SER A 291 -4.19 4.51 12.69
N LEU A 292 -4.12 4.09 11.43
CA LEU A 292 -3.03 3.25 10.94
C LEU A 292 -1.67 3.95 11.04
N GLY A 293 -1.62 5.24 10.73
CA GLY A 293 -0.41 6.04 10.86
C GLY A 293 0.10 6.09 12.30
N VAL A 294 -0.79 6.34 13.27
CA VAL A 294 -0.43 6.33 14.70
C VAL A 294 0.01 4.95 15.17
N LYS A 295 -0.64 3.88 14.70
CA LYS A 295 -0.21 2.50 14.99
C LYS A 295 1.17 2.18 14.40
N ALA A 296 1.43 2.64 13.17
CA ALA A 296 2.74 2.50 12.54
C ALA A 296 3.81 3.25 13.33
N LEU A 297 3.52 4.49 13.71
CA LEU A 297 4.41 5.33 14.54
C LEU A 297 4.72 4.68 15.88
N LYS A 298 3.71 4.15 16.59
CA LYS A 298 3.90 3.44 17.86
C LYS A 298 4.86 2.26 17.70
N ARG A 299 4.65 1.42 16.67
CA ARG A 299 5.55 0.28 16.40
C ARG A 299 6.98 0.74 16.10
N VAL A 300 7.13 1.83 15.33
CA VAL A 300 8.46 2.41 15.08
C VAL A 300 9.09 2.92 16.37
N ALA A 301 8.34 3.62 17.23
CA ALA A 301 8.83 4.08 18.52
C ALA A 301 9.31 2.91 19.41
N ASP A 302 8.57 1.80 19.44
CA ASP A 302 8.96 0.58 20.16
C ASP A 302 10.24 -0.06 19.56
N LEU A 303 10.43 0.03 18.24
CA LEU A 303 11.61 -0.47 17.55
C LEU A 303 12.86 0.36 17.86
N LEU A 304 12.73 1.68 17.97
CA LEU A 304 13.86 2.61 18.19
C LEU A 304 14.60 2.37 19.51
N GLY A 305 14.01 1.66 20.47
CA GLY A 305 14.70 1.18 21.67
C GLY A 305 15.77 0.10 21.39
N ARG A 306 15.70 -0.59 20.24
CA ARG A 306 16.61 -1.69 19.88
C ARG A 306 17.30 -1.49 18.54
N LYS A 307 16.72 -0.72 17.63
CA LYS A 307 17.20 -0.52 16.25
C LYS A 307 17.35 0.98 15.97
N LYS A 308 18.12 1.33 14.97
CA LYS A 308 18.32 2.71 14.57
C LYS A 308 17.57 2.98 13.27
N LEU A 309 17.05 4.19 13.14
CA LEU A 309 16.38 4.67 11.95
C LEU A 309 17.14 5.91 11.41
N ALA A 310 17.32 5.96 10.11
CA ALA A 310 17.79 7.15 9.40
C ALA A 310 16.95 7.31 8.11
N LEU A 311 16.77 8.56 7.68
CA LEU A 311 15.93 8.86 6.53
C LEU A 311 16.68 9.70 5.51
N VAL A 312 16.44 9.42 4.24
CA VAL A 312 16.69 10.36 3.13
C VAL A 312 15.32 10.94 2.78
N THR A 313 15.12 12.23 3.05
CA THR A 313 13.78 12.83 2.98
C THR A 313 13.84 14.35 2.91
N ALA A 314 12.77 14.99 2.41
CA ALA A 314 12.59 16.44 2.46
C ALA A 314 12.18 16.98 3.85
N ILE A 315 11.85 16.11 4.81
CA ILE A 315 11.53 16.52 6.18
C ILE A 315 12.78 17.13 6.85
N PRO A 316 12.67 18.30 7.49
CA PRO A 316 13.78 18.93 8.18
C PRO A 316 14.41 18.00 9.25
N ARG A 317 15.74 17.90 9.26
CA ARG A 317 16.50 17.03 10.17
C ARG A 317 16.16 17.29 11.65
N SER A 318 15.94 18.55 12.02
CA SER A 318 15.57 18.92 13.39
C SER A 318 14.23 18.33 13.84
N ILE A 319 13.28 18.12 12.92
CA ILE A 319 12.00 17.47 13.22
C ILE A 319 12.24 15.99 13.48
N LEU A 320 12.98 15.30 12.60
CA LEU A 320 13.28 13.88 12.76
C LEU A 320 14.06 13.59 14.06
N GLU A 321 15.03 14.41 14.38
CA GLU A 321 15.81 14.27 15.61
C GLU A 321 14.97 14.48 16.86
N LYS A 322 14.06 15.45 16.84
CA LYS A 322 13.19 15.78 17.97
C LYS A 322 12.08 14.75 18.20
N THR A 323 11.50 14.22 17.12
CA THR A 323 10.29 13.41 17.21
C THR A 323 10.53 11.91 17.11
N LEU A 324 11.45 11.48 16.24
CA LEU A 324 11.79 10.09 16.02
C LEU A 324 13.18 9.69 16.54
N HIS A 325 13.91 10.62 17.14
CA HIS A 325 15.32 10.40 17.53
C HIS A 325 16.16 9.81 16.37
N SER A 326 15.81 10.18 15.13
CA SER A 326 16.36 9.63 13.89
C SER A 326 17.22 10.65 13.16
N LYS A 327 18.18 10.19 12.36
CA LYS A 327 19.02 11.05 11.54
C LYS A 327 18.39 11.28 10.16
N GLY A 328 18.39 12.54 9.70
CA GLY A 328 18.04 12.91 8.34
C GLY A 328 19.28 13.14 7.47
N PHE A 329 19.20 12.73 6.21
CA PHE A 329 20.25 12.89 5.20
C PHE A 329 19.68 13.43 3.90
N ASP A 330 20.52 14.13 3.12
CA ASP A 330 20.13 14.68 1.82
C ASP A 330 20.36 13.66 0.71
N THR A 331 21.27 12.70 0.91
CA THR A 331 21.59 11.66 -0.08
C THR A 331 21.66 10.27 0.55
N VAL A 332 21.40 9.23 -0.24
CA VAL A 332 21.57 7.85 0.18
C VAL A 332 23.04 7.55 0.48
N GLN A 333 23.96 8.19 -0.25
CA GLN A 333 25.41 8.05 -0.03
C GLN A 333 25.84 8.53 1.36
N ASP A 334 25.31 9.67 1.84
CA ASP A 334 25.60 10.18 3.18
C ASP A 334 25.04 9.27 4.27
N LEU A 335 23.80 8.74 4.06
CA LEU A 335 23.20 7.78 4.96
C LEU A 335 24.05 6.51 5.05
N LEU A 336 24.46 5.94 3.92
CA LEU A 336 25.30 4.75 3.89
C LEU A 336 26.68 5.01 4.54
N THR A 337 27.27 6.17 4.27
CA THR A 337 28.55 6.59 4.90
C THR A 337 28.40 6.68 6.43
N TYR A 338 27.28 7.19 6.92
CA TYR A 338 26.94 7.18 8.34
C TYR A 338 26.83 5.74 8.87
N GLY A 339 26.16 4.84 8.14
CA GLY A 339 26.09 3.42 8.49
C GLY A 339 27.48 2.76 8.59
N PHE A 340 28.36 3.00 7.64
CA PHE A 340 29.73 2.45 7.68
C PHE A 340 30.60 3.01 8.82
N ARG A 341 30.34 4.24 9.28
CA ARG A 341 31.02 4.74 10.49
C ARG A 341 30.60 4.00 11.76
N MET A 342 29.38 3.45 11.78
CA MET A 342 28.89 2.66 12.92
C MET A 342 29.29 1.19 12.87
N TYR A 343 29.25 0.57 11.68
CA TYR A 343 29.36 -0.89 11.54
C TYR A 343 30.59 -1.33 10.74
N SER A 344 31.44 -0.41 10.29
CA SER A 344 32.54 -0.63 9.34
C SER A 344 32.09 -1.01 7.92
N LYS A 345 33.05 -1.05 6.99
CA LYS A 345 32.80 -1.50 5.59
C LYS A 345 32.60 -3.00 5.45
N GLN A 346 32.80 -3.77 6.52
CA GLN A 346 32.53 -5.22 6.55
C GLN A 346 31.06 -5.55 6.89
N ALA A 347 30.25 -4.52 7.16
CA ALA A 347 28.83 -4.66 7.43
C ALA A 347 28.10 -5.38 6.28
N LEU A 348 27.13 -6.21 6.61
CA LEU A 348 26.17 -6.71 5.65
C LEU A 348 25.16 -5.59 5.36
N VAL A 349 25.18 -5.07 4.14
CA VAL A 349 24.19 -4.12 3.61
C VAL A 349 23.13 -4.90 2.86
N ARG A 350 21.87 -4.73 3.24
CA ARG A 350 20.74 -5.30 2.50
C ARG A 350 19.98 -4.19 1.82
N ILE A 351 19.78 -4.32 0.52
CA ILE A 351 18.97 -3.41 -0.29
C ILE A 351 17.68 -4.10 -0.59
N VAL A 352 16.56 -3.46 -0.22
CA VAL A 352 15.23 -3.99 -0.46
C VAL A 352 14.54 -3.13 -1.50
N ASP A 353 14.21 -3.75 -2.63
CA ASP A 353 13.51 -3.14 -3.76
C ASP A 353 12.05 -3.61 -3.72
N GLY A 354 11.15 -2.66 -3.51
CA GLY A 354 9.73 -2.92 -3.40
C GLY A 354 9.26 -3.31 -1.99
N LEU A 355 7.97 -3.66 -1.91
CA LEU A 355 7.34 -4.04 -0.65
C LEU A 355 7.62 -5.50 -0.32
N ALA A 356 8.51 -5.74 0.63
CA ALA A 356 8.79 -7.07 1.18
C ALA A 356 8.58 -7.08 2.69
N TRP A 357 8.07 -8.18 3.23
CA TRP A 357 8.04 -8.41 4.68
C TRP A 357 9.18 -9.34 5.06
N LEU A 358 10.15 -8.80 5.78
CA LEU A 358 11.31 -9.57 6.21
C LEU A 358 11.03 -10.30 7.52
N THR A 359 11.19 -11.62 7.51
CA THR A 359 10.98 -12.48 8.68
C THR A 359 12.19 -13.40 8.89
N LYS A 360 12.38 -13.85 10.13
CA LYS A 360 13.35 -14.92 10.47
C LYS A 360 12.82 -16.29 10.11
#